data_9044e74e8db228e931dd8b97dbf2b007
#
_entry.id   9044e74e8db228e931dd8b97dbf2b007
#
_cell.length_a   1.000
_cell.length_b   1.000
_cell.length_c   1.000
_cell.angle_alpha   90.00
_cell.angle_beta   90.00
_cell.angle_gamma   90.00
#
_symmetry.space_group_name_H-M   'P 1'
#
loop_
_entity.id
_entity.type
_entity.pdbx_description
1 polymer ?
#
loop_
_entity_poly.entity_id
_entity_poly.type
_entity_poly.pdbx_seq_one_letter_code
_entity_poly.pdbx_strand_id
1 'polypeptide(L)'
;MASVTCDLGVAAVIVKDNAVLLVKEATGRYSGHWGLPKGYVDDGELPRDAALRELREECDVDGTVTGIYAIRENLTEIGPAVFIAYSVELARGQTPVASSEIEEAKFIEVDKFEDLNWVSVAMKSIATNALVQTPFSTLDYSDQRGYPYLLHQNGGVKQ
;
A
#
# COMPACT_ATOMS: atom_id res chain seq x y z
N MET A 1 12.39 29.48 2.69
CA MET A 1 11.90 28.44 1.75
C MET A 1 10.45 28.13 2.10
N ALA A 2 9.54 28.24 1.17
CA ALA A 2 8.14 27.88 1.41
C ALA A 2 7.99 26.36 1.37
N SER A 3 7.38 25.76 2.39
CA SER A 3 6.98 24.36 2.38
C SER A 3 5.62 24.21 1.66
N VAL A 4 5.46 23.11 0.97
CA VAL A 4 4.22 22.75 0.31
C VAL A 4 3.49 21.71 1.17
N THR A 5 2.20 21.91 1.40
CA THR A 5 1.36 20.85 1.97
C THR A 5 1.11 19.81 0.91
N CYS A 6 1.36 18.55 1.23
CA CYS A 6 1.19 17.42 0.32
C CYS A 6 0.36 16.34 1.01
N ASP A 7 -0.70 15.88 0.35
CA ASP A 7 -1.41 14.68 0.80
C ASP A 7 -0.54 13.45 0.53
N LEU A 8 -0.23 12.69 1.56
CA LEU A 8 0.58 11.49 1.46
C LEU A 8 -0.24 10.27 1.83
N GLY A 9 -0.61 9.51 0.81
CA GLY A 9 -1.34 8.25 0.94
C GLY A 9 -0.42 7.05 0.80
N VAL A 10 -0.81 5.94 1.39
CA VAL A 10 -0.07 4.68 1.35
C VAL A 10 -1.01 3.48 1.20
N ALA A 11 -0.49 2.40 0.66
CA ALA A 11 -1.15 1.09 0.66
C ALA A 11 -0.18 -0.03 0.95
N ALA A 12 -0.71 -1.12 1.52
CA ALA A 12 -0.04 -2.40 1.62
C ALA A 12 -0.50 -3.30 0.47
N VAL A 13 0.45 -3.85 -0.28
CA VAL A 13 0.20 -4.80 -1.37
C VAL A 13 0.74 -6.16 -0.96
N ILE A 14 -0.15 -7.10 -0.73
CA ILE A 14 0.17 -8.46 -0.34
C ILE A 14 -0.25 -9.41 -1.44
N VAL A 15 0.71 -10.11 -2.01
CA VAL A 15 0.50 -11.15 -3.03
C VAL A 15 0.64 -12.52 -2.40
N LYS A 16 -0.31 -13.38 -2.68
CA LYS A 16 -0.26 -14.79 -2.29
C LYS A 16 -0.74 -15.63 -3.46
N ASP A 17 0.13 -16.51 -3.97
CA ASP A 17 -0.14 -17.26 -5.20
C ASP A 17 -0.51 -16.31 -6.36
N ASN A 18 -1.65 -16.48 -7.00
CA ASN A 18 -2.15 -15.62 -8.07
C ASN A 18 -3.24 -14.62 -7.59
N ALA A 19 -3.19 -14.27 -6.31
CA ALA A 19 -4.19 -13.42 -5.67
C ALA A 19 -3.53 -12.24 -4.93
N VAL A 20 -4.30 -11.18 -4.75
CA VAL A 20 -3.90 -9.98 -4.00
C VAL A 20 -4.90 -9.75 -2.87
N LEU A 21 -4.41 -9.37 -1.69
CA LEU A 21 -5.28 -8.96 -0.59
C LEU A 21 -5.96 -7.64 -0.96
N LEU A 22 -7.28 -7.68 -1.03
CA LEU A 22 -8.12 -6.52 -1.30
C LEU A 22 -9.13 -6.32 -0.16
N VAL A 23 -9.54 -5.07 0.00
CA VAL A 23 -10.59 -4.64 0.92
C VAL A 23 -11.74 -4.01 0.16
N LYS A 24 -12.96 -4.22 0.67
CA LYS A 24 -14.17 -3.61 0.15
C LYS A 24 -14.66 -2.55 1.13
N GLU A 25 -14.77 -1.33 0.66
CA GLU A 25 -15.21 -0.19 1.49
C GLU A 25 -16.64 -0.39 1.97
N ALA A 26 -16.88 -0.24 3.28
CA ALA A 26 -18.20 -0.39 3.88
C ALA A 26 -19.04 0.89 3.79
N THR A 27 -18.40 2.07 3.79
CA THR A 27 -19.06 3.37 3.91
C THR A 27 -18.46 4.42 2.98
N GLY A 28 -19.09 5.60 2.94
CA GLY A 28 -18.58 6.76 2.22
C GLY A 28 -18.76 6.68 0.70
N ARG A 29 -18.04 7.55 0.00
CA ARG A 29 -18.11 7.71 -1.46
C ARG A 29 -17.83 6.41 -2.23
N TYR A 30 -16.94 5.57 -1.69
CA TYR A 30 -16.50 4.33 -2.31
C TYR A 30 -17.12 3.08 -1.70
N SER A 31 -18.23 3.21 -0.96
CA SER A 31 -18.97 2.06 -0.43
C SER A 31 -19.21 1.02 -1.53
N GLY A 32 -18.87 -0.24 -1.25
CA GLY A 32 -18.99 -1.34 -2.21
C GLY A 32 -17.86 -1.46 -3.24
N HIS A 33 -16.87 -0.55 -3.22
CA HIS A 33 -15.72 -0.59 -4.12
C HIS A 33 -14.53 -1.29 -3.47
N TRP A 34 -13.74 -1.93 -4.30
CA TRP A 34 -12.55 -2.67 -3.92
C TRP A 34 -11.28 -1.85 -4.11
N GLY A 35 -10.34 -2.04 -3.21
CA GLY A 35 -9.02 -1.44 -3.27
C GLY A 35 -8.01 -2.23 -2.45
N LEU A 36 -6.80 -1.73 -2.39
CA LEU A 36 -5.77 -2.21 -1.47
C LEU A 36 -6.06 -1.69 -0.06
N PRO A 37 -5.63 -2.38 1.02
CA PRO A 37 -5.55 -1.78 2.34
C PRO A 37 -4.74 -0.49 2.28
N LYS A 38 -5.31 0.64 2.70
CA LYS A 38 -4.75 1.97 2.43
C LYS A 38 -5.22 3.01 3.43
N GLY A 39 -4.46 4.09 3.52
CA GLY A 39 -4.84 5.28 4.27
C GLY A 39 -3.82 6.40 4.10
N TYR A 40 -3.87 7.37 4.98
CA TYR A 40 -2.96 8.51 4.98
C TYR A 40 -1.86 8.33 6.02
N VAL A 41 -0.72 8.96 5.75
CA VAL A 41 0.39 9.04 6.70
C VAL A 41 0.05 10.07 7.77
N ASP A 42 0.17 9.67 9.03
CA ASP A 42 -0.01 10.55 10.18
C ASP A 42 1.27 11.34 10.50
N ASP A 43 1.11 12.43 11.22
CA ASP A 43 2.25 13.24 11.66
C ASP A 43 3.21 12.39 12.52
N GLY A 44 4.50 12.47 12.19
CA GLY A 44 5.54 11.79 12.95
C GLY A 44 5.76 10.32 12.63
N GLU A 45 5.05 9.73 11.65
CA GLU A 45 5.31 8.35 11.21
C GLU A 45 5.98 8.28 9.83
N LEU A 46 6.72 7.22 9.57
CA LEU A 46 7.21 6.92 8.22
C LEU A 46 6.07 6.41 7.34
N PRO A 47 6.06 6.71 6.04
CA PRO A 47 5.05 6.19 5.11
C PRO A 47 4.92 4.67 5.12
N ARG A 48 6.03 3.93 5.25
CA ARG A 48 6.01 2.47 5.37
C ARG A 48 5.31 1.97 6.63
N ASP A 49 5.47 2.69 7.74
CA ASP A 49 4.84 2.32 9.01
C ASP A 49 3.34 2.62 8.97
N ALA A 50 2.95 3.72 8.30
CA ALA A 50 1.56 4.01 8.00
C ALA A 50 0.88 2.88 7.20
N ALA A 51 1.55 2.34 6.17
CA ALA A 51 1.00 1.21 5.40
C ALA A 51 0.75 -0.03 6.26
N LEU A 52 1.65 -0.33 7.21
CA LEU A 52 1.48 -1.45 8.15
C LEU A 52 0.41 -1.17 9.20
N ARG A 53 0.27 0.07 9.66
CA ARG A 53 -0.79 0.49 10.57
C ARG A 53 -2.16 0.34 9.90
N GLU A 54 -2.33 0.86 8.69
CA GLU A 54 -3.58 0.72 7.92
C GLU A 54 -3.93 -0.75 7.64
N LEU A 55 -2.94 -1.57 7.30
CA LEU A 55 -3.14 -3.01 7.14
C LEU A 55 -3.71 -3.67 8.40
N ARG A 56 -3.18 -3.29 9.57
CA ARG A 56 -3.68 -3.80 10.86
C ARG A 56 -5.07 -3.27 11.16
N GLU A 57 -5.32 -1.98 10.95
CA GLU A 57 -6.61 -1.35 11.21
C GLU A 57 -7.72 -1.90 10.32
N GLU A 58 -7.46 -2.13 9.04
CA GLU A 58 -8.45 -2.60 8.07
C GLU A 58 -8.61 -4.12 8.00
N CYS A 59 -7.53 -4.88 8.22
CA CYS A 59 -7.49 -6.33 7.99
C CYS A 59 -7.11 -7.18 9.19
N ASP A 60 -6.77 -6.58 10.33
CA ASP A 60 -6.33 -7.27 11.57
C ASP A 60 -5.16 -8.24 11.36
N VAL A 61 -4.20 -7.88 10.53
CA VAL A 61 -3.00 -8.65 10.26
C VAL A 61 -1.74 -7.80 10.34
N ASP A 62 -0.63 -8.44 10.66
CA ASP A 62 0.70 -7.85 10.68
C ASP A 62 1.52 -8.31 9.48
N GLY A 63 2.49 -7.49 9.09
CA GLY A 63 3.38 -7.80 8.00
C GLY A 63 4.71 -7.05 8.07
N THR A 64 5.56 -7.33 7.12
CA THR A 64 6.87 -6.69 6.95
C THR A 64 6.95 -6.07 5.57
N VAL A 65 7.35 -4.81 5.48
CA VAL A 65 7.59 -4.15 4.19
C VAL A 65 8.85 -4.73 3.54
N THR A 66 8.71 -5.17 2.30
CA THR A 66 9.79 -5.75 1.50
C THR A 66 10.26 -4.84 0.35
N GLY A 67 9.53 -3.78 0.05
CA GLY A 67 9.89 -2.82 -1.00
C GLY A 67 8.72 -1.94 -1.40
N ILE A 68 8.86 -1.30 -2.56
CA ILE A 68 7.81 -0.44 -3.16
C ILE A 68 7.43 -1.00 -4.52
N TYR A 69 6.13 -1.13 -4.79
CA TYR A 69 5.62 -1.52 -6.10
C TYR A 69 5.33 -0.32 -6.99
N ALA A 70 4.79 0.75 -6.44
CA ALA A 70 4.36 1.89 -7.23
C ALA A 70 4.33 3.20 -6.43
N ILE A 71 4.51 4.29 -7.16
CA ILE A 71 4.28 5.65 -6.68
C ILE A 71 3.32 6.31 -7.66
N ARG A 72 2.27 6.94 -7.15
CA ARG A 72 1.34 7.75 -7.94
C ARG A 72 1.46 9.20 -7.50
N GLU A 73 1.59 10.10 -8.46
CA GLU A 73 1.54 11.54 -8.26
C GLU A 73 0.21 12.09 -8.77
N ASN A 74 -0.34 13.08 -8.09
CA ASN A 74 -1.55 13.78 -8.48
C ASN A 74 -1.46 15.23 -8.02
N LEU A 75 -2.16 16.12 -8.71
CA LEU A 75 -2.37 17.51 -8.30
C LEU A 75 -3.86 17.71 -8.04
N THR A 76 -4.19 17.98 -6.78
CA THR A 76 -5.55 18.26 -6.34
C THR A 76 -5.76 19.77 -6.19
N GLU A 77 -7.00 20.19 -5.92
CA GLU A 77 -7.33 21.61 -5.65
C GLU A 77 -6.59 22.17 -4.42
N ILE A 78 -6.23 21.32 -3.46
CA ILE A 78 -5.52 21.70 -2.23
C ILE A 78 -4.00 21.53 -2.32
N GLY A 79 -3.47 20.97 -3.39
CA GLY A 79 -2.04 20.80 -3.62
C GLY A 79 -1.64 19.42 -4.15
N PRO A 80 -0.33 19.14 -4.18
CA PRO A 80 0.16 17.85 -4.63
C PRO A 80 -0.29 16.71 -3.71
N ALA A 81 -0.52 15.56 -4.30
CA ALA A 81 -0.81 14.32 -3.58
C ALA A 81 0.09 13.20 -4.08
N VAL A 82 0.72 12.48 -3.18
CA VAL A 82 1.58 11.33 -3.48
C VAL A 82 0.99 10.08 -2.81
N PHE A 83 1.00 8.99 -3.52
CA PHE A 83 0.54 7.70 -3.02
C PHE A 83 1.62 6.65 -3.26
N ILE A 84 1.99 5.92 -2.21
CA ILE A 84 3.04 4.91 -2.25
C ILE A 84 2.44 3.55 -1.93
N ALA A 85 2.57 2.59 -2.85
CA ALA A 85 2.15 1.22 -2.67
C ALA A 85 3.34 0.35 -2.26
N TYR A 86 3.35 -0.10 -1.02
CA TYR A 86 4.42 -0.94 -0.44
C TYR A 86 4.16 -2.42 -0.67
N SER A 87 5.18 -3.15 -1.06
CA SER A 87 5.18 -4.60 -1.01
C SER A 87 5.28 -5.06 0.44
N VAL A 88 4.35 -5.90 0.87
CA VAL A 88 4.28 -6.41 2.25
C VAL A 88 4.14 -7.92 2.25
N GLU A 89 4.94 -8.57 3.07
CA GLU A 89 4.84 -9.99 3.39
C GLU A 89 4.09 -10.15 4.72
N LEU A 90 3.03 -10.95 4.75
CA LEU A 90 2.27 -11.22 5.96
C LEU A 90 3.08 -12.03 6.97
N ALA A 91 2.88 -11.75 8.25
CA ALA A 91 3.33 -12.62 9.33
C ALA A 91 2.67 -14.00 9.21
N ARG A 92 3.41 -15.05 9.59
CA ARG A 92 2.95 -16.43 9.48
C ARG A 92 1.63 -16.69 10.20
N GLY A 93 0.76 -17.48 9.57
CA GLY A 93 -0.45 -18.01 10.18
C GLY A 93 -1.57 -16.99 10.36
N GLN A 94 -1.41 -15.78 9.84
CA GLN A 94 -2.44 -14.75 9.93
C GLN A 94 -3.41 -14.85 8.76
N THR A 95 -4.69 -14.62 9.06
CA THR A 95 -5.77 -14.56 8.08
C THR A 95 -6.44 -13.20 8.18
N PRO A 96 -6.55 -12.44 7.08
CA PRO A 96 -7.22 -11.15 7.08
C PRO A 96 -8.67 -11.23 7.56
N VAL A 97 -9.05 -10.28 8.41
CA VAL A 97 -10.41 -10.11 8.93
C VAL A 97 -10.80 -8.64 8.75
N ALA A 98 -11.93 -8.40 8.11
CA ALA A 98 -12.44 -7.05 7.91
C ALA A 98 -12.75 -6.34 9.24
N SER A 99 -12.31 -5.10 9.37
CA SER A 99 -12.66 -4.22 10.48
C SER A 99 -14.06 -3.61 10.31
N SER A 100 -14.47 -2.75 11.24
CA SER A 100 -15.79 -2.08 11.16
C SER A 100 -15.90 -1.08 9.99
N GLU A 101 -14.80 -0.61 9.43
CA GLU A 101 -14.76 0.32 8.31
C GLU A 101 -14.73 -0.38 6.95
N ILE A 102 -14.47 -1.69 6.95
CA ILE A 102 -14.31 -2.52 5.77
C ILE A 102 -15.39 -3.60 5.75
N GLU A 103 -16.10 -3.75 4.63
CA GLU A 103 -17.14 -4.77 4.47
C GLU A 103 -16.54 -6.17 4.30
N GLU A 104 -15.48 -6.29 3.49
CA GLU A 104 -14.75 -7.53 3.23
C GLU A 104 -13.25 -7.28 3.12
N ALA A 105 -12.44 -8.21 3.65
CA ALA A 105 -10.99 -8.26 3.45
C ALA A 105 -10.61 -9.69 3.07
N LYS A 106 -10.11 -9.88 1.85
CA LYS A 106 -9.77 -11.22 1.36
C LYS A 106 -8.81 -11.20 0.17
N PHE A 107 -8.13 -12.31 -0.04
CA PHE A 107 -7.37 -12.55 -1.26
C PHE A 107 -8.31 -12.79 -2.43
N ILE A 108 -8.13 -12.02 -3.50
CA ILE A 108 -8.91 -12.16 -4.75
C ILE A 108 -7.94 -12.49 -5.88
N GLU A 109 -8.27 -13.55 -6.62
CA GLU A 109 -7.51 -13.97 -7.79
C GLU A 109 -7.65 -12.97 -8.95
N VAL A 110 -6.58 -12.81 -9.72
CA VAL A 110 -6.50 -11.81 -10.79
C VAL A 110 -7.58 -11.98 -11.86
N ASP A 111 -8.04 -13.21 -12.13
CA ASP A 111 -9.11 -13.48 -13.10
C ASP A 111 -10.47 -12.90 -12.71
N LYS A 112 -10.65 -12.52 -11.44
CA LYS A 112 -11.86 -11.86 -10.92
C LYS A 112 -11.78 -10.33 -10.98
N PHE A 113 -10.62 -9.74 -11.26
CA PHE A 113 -10.41 -8.29 -11.17
C PHE A 113 -11.28 -7.48 -12.13
N GLU A 114 -11.63 -8.05 -13.28
CA GLU A 114 -12.53 -7.38 -14.26
C GLU A 114 -13.97 -7.26 -13.76
N ASP A 115 -14.40 -8.12 -12.84
CA ASP A 115 -15.76 -8.14 -12.30
C ASP A 115 -15.92 -7.21 -11.07
N LEU A 116 -14.83 -6.60 -10.59
CA LEU A 116 -14.84 -5.77 -9.40
C LEU A 116 -15.12 -4.30 -9.73
N ASN A 117 -15.88 -3.65 -8.86
CA ASN A 117 -15.94 -2.19 -8.83
C ASN A 117 -14.71 -1.68 -8.06
N TRP A 118 -13.79 -1.02 -8.73
CA TRP A 118 -12.56 -0.51 -8.13
C TRP A 118 -12.72 0.91 -7.64
N VAL A 119 -12.07 1.26 -6.51
CA VAL A 119 -11.99 2.65 -6.02
C VAL A 119 -11.31 3.58 -7.01
N SER A 120 -10.39 3.06 -7.82
CA SER A 120 -9.76 3.79 -8.93
C SER A 120 -9.08 2.84 -9.92
N VAL A 121 -8.84 3.34 -11.14
CA VAL A 121 -8.05 2.62 -12.16
C VAL A 121 -6.60 2.41 -11.71
N ALA A 122 -6.05 3.34 -10.93
CA ALA A 122 -4.70 3.21 -10.37
C ALA A 122 -4.60 2.03 -9.39
N MET A 123 -5.59 1.84 -8.51
CA MET A 123 -5.63 0.70 -7.59
C MET A 123 -5.65 -0.63 -8.33
N LYS A 124 -6.50 -0.75 -9.35
CA LYS A 124 -6.55 -1.95 -10.21
C LYS A 124 -5.20 -2.22 -10.88
N SER A 125 -4.59 -1.17 -11.45
CA SER A 125 -3.29 -1.27 -12.10
C SER A 125 -2.19 -1.73 -11.15
N ILE A 126 -2.11 -1.15 -9.95
CA ILE A 126 -1.13 -1.53 -8.94
C ILE A 126 -1.31 -3.00 -8.53
N ALA A 127 -2.53 -3.41 -8.21
CA ALA A 127 -2.85 -4.78 -7.81
C ALA A 127 -2.53 -5.80 -8.91
N THR A 128 -2.88 -5.49 -10.16
CA THR A 128 -2.60 -6.36 -11.31
C THR A 128 -1.09 -6.51 -11.54
N ASN A 129 -0.36 -5.40 -11.54
CA ASN A 129 1.07 -5.41 -11.80
C ASN A 129 1.90 -6.05 -10.67
N ALA A 130 1.43 -5.99 -9.43
CA ALA A 130 2.12 -6.62 -8.30
C ALA A 130 2.32 -8.13 -8.46
N LEU A 131 1.46 -8.80 -9.24
CA LEU A 131 1.57 -10.22 -9.53
C LEU A 131 2.74 -10.61 -10.44
N VAL A 132 3.27 -9.65 -11.20
CA VAL A 132 4.33 -9.87 -12.21
C VAL A 132 5.56 -9.00 -12.00
N GLN A 133 5.50 -8.01 -11.14
CA GLN A 133 6.59 -7.09 -10.85
C GLN A 133 7.43 -7.53 -9.65
N THR A 134 8.73 -7.20 -9.72
CA THR A 134 9.59 -7.20 -8.53
C THR A 134 9.56 -5.81 -7.91
N PRO A 135 9.30 -5.68 -6.61
CA PRO A 135 9.31 -4.38 -5.96
C PRO A 135 10.72 -3.77 -5.91
N PHE A 136 10.82 -2.45 -5.80
CA PHE A 136 12.07 -1.78 -5.50
C PHE A 136 12.58 -2.23 -4.14
N SER A 137 13.87 -2.54 -4.07
CA SER A 137 14.53 -2.85 -2.79
C SER A 137 14.73 -1.61 -1.94
N THR A 138 14.82 -1.84 -0.63
CA THR A 138 15.10 -0.79 0.34
C THR A 138 16.54 -0.91 0.84
N LEU A 139 17.27 0.20 0.79
CA LEU A 139 18.55 0.39 1.47
C LEU A 139 18.31 1.26 2.70
N ASP A 140 18.79 0.80 3.84
CA ASP A 140 18.64 1.51 5.11
C ASP A 140 19.96 2.17 5.50
N TYR A 141 19.96 3.48 5.54
CA TYR A 141 21.10 4.33 5.94
C TYR A 141 20.87 5.01 7.30
N SER A 142 19.86 4.57 8.06
CA SER A 142 19.46 5.22 9.30
C SER A 142 20.58 5.29 10.33
N ASP A 143 21.39 4.23 10.46
CA ASP A 143 22.53 4.20 11.39
C ASP A 143 23.58 5.26 11.04
N GLN A 144 23.84 5.47 9.73
CA GLN A 144 24.82 6.45 9.28
C GLN A 144 24.31 7.89 9.44
N ARG A 145 22.99 8.08 9.42
CA ARG A 145 22.35 9.41 9.47
C ARG A 145 21.92 9.81 10.87
N GLY A 146 21.72 8.85 11.79
CA GLY A 146 21.21 9.10 13.14
C GLY A 146 19.70 9.39 13.19
N TYR A 147 18.98 9.17 12.10
CA TYR A 147 17.53 9.26 11.96
C TYR A 147 17.06 8.35 10.83
N PRO A 148 15.76 7.99 10.75
CA PRO A 148 15.24 7.14 9.70
C PRO A 148 15.55 7.67 8.30
N TYR A 149 16.34 6.93 7.52
CA TYR A 149 16.76 7.31 6.16
C TYR A 149 16.77 6.08 5.25
N LEU A 150 15.71 5.94 4.47
CA LEU A 150 15.48 4.79 3.61
C LEU A 150 15.51 5.21 2.13
N LEU A 151 16.28 4.49 1.32
CA LEU A 151 16.33 4.66 -0.13
C LEU A 151 15.70 3.45 -0.80
N HIS A 152 14.70 3.69 -1.64
CA HIS A 152 14.05 2.65 -2.44
C HIS A 152 14.48 2.78 -3.89
N GLN A 153 15.08 1.73 -4.42
CA GLN A 153 15.57 1.73 -5.81
C GLN A 153 15.58 0.31 -6.39
N ASN A 154 15.69 0.21 -7.71
CA ASN A 154 15.98 -1.07 -8.33
C ASN A 154 17.24 -1.65 -7.73
N GLY A 155 17.23 -2.94 -7.43
CA GLY A 155 18.39 -3.64 -6.92
C GLY A 155 19.59 -3.39 -7.84
N GLY A 156 20.64 -2.78 -7.28
CA GLY A 156 21.88 -2.59 -8.01
C GLY A 156 22.43 -3.92 -8.50
N VAL A 157 23.10 -3.91 -9.64
CA VAL A 157 23.86 -5.06 -10.11
C VAL A 157 24.77 -5.50 -8.96
N LYS A 158 24.61 -6.73 -8.49
CA LYS A 158 25.57 -7.33 -7.55
C LYS A 158 26.92 -7.25 -8.20
N GLN A 159 27.80 -6.41 -7.69
CA GLN A 159 29.22 -6.42 -8.02
C GLN A 159 29.85 -7.70 -7.48
#